data_c9236fc5604602c1fbe408cb3219d2e9
#
_entry.id   c9236fc5604602c1fbe408cb3219d2e9
#
_cell.length_a   1.000
_cell.length_b   1.000
_cell.length_c   1.000
_cell.angle_alpha   90.00
_cell.angle_beta   90.00
_cell.angle_gamma   90.00
#
_symmetry.space_group_name_H-M   'P 1'
#
loop_
_entity.id
_entity.type
_entity.pdbx_description
1 polymer ?
#
loop_
_entity_poly.entity_id
_entity_poly.type
_entity_poly.pdbx_seq_one_letter_code
_entity_poly.pdbx_strand_id
1 'polypeptide(L)'
;MLFIPALILGLSSSLLAGAASQWQSLAPGADLRIIAVKSQGADRDARITVVRFDPGLWQLEFAGVSKTGDASGQTAREWCRKHKFAAAINAGMYDTDYSTHIGYLRSGDHVNSGRVNGYQSVAAFDPLGGDGVAPFRLFDIDEPGVTMQSIRKQYASAVQNLRLVKRPGVNKWYPQDKKWSEAALGEDNAGRILFIFSPSPLSMRELNQRLLASGIGLVAAQHLEGGSEAQLYVHIGDVELELFGSHDACVEGEDTSVEPYPIPNVLGIRQKPGAGGKRGR
;
A
#
# COMPACT_ATOMS: atom_id res chain seq x y z
N MET A 1 -56.63 11.27 24.60
CA MET A 1 -55.33 11.67 24.00
C MET A 1 -54.23 10.79 24.63
N LEU A 2 -53.92 9.66 24.00
CA LEU A 2 -52.92 8.74 24.48
C LEU A 2 -51.55 9.11 23.85
N PHE A 3 -50.57 9.43 24.65
CA PHE A 3 -49.17 9.60 24.27
C PHE A 3 -48.50 8.22 24.24
N ILE A 4 -48.00 7.80 23.10
CA ILE A 4 -47.13 6.63 22.95
C ILE A 4 -45.67 7.14 22.94
N PRO A 5 -44.80 6.70 23.85
CA PRO A 5 -43.40 7.07 23.79
C PRO A 5 -42.67 6.25 22.72
N ALA A 6 -41.96 6.92 21.82
CA ALA A 6 -41.06 6.32 20.85
C ALA A 6 -39.85 5.68 21.54
N LEU A 7 -39.68 4.37 21.37
CA LEU A 7 -38.53 3.58 21.84
C LEU A 7 -37.38 3.81 20.85
N ILE A 8 -36.38 4.60 21.25
CA ILE A 8 -35.13 4.73 20.51
C ILE A 8 -34.28 3.51 20.84
N LEU A 9 -34.17 2.57 19.90
CA LEU A 9 -33.18 1.50 19.98
C LEU A 9 -31.78 2.10 19.73
N GLY A 10 -31.02 2.25 20.81
CA GLY A 10 -29.59 2.51 20.74
C GLY A 10 -28.86 1.29 20.20
N LEU A 11 -28.36 1.35 18.96
CA LEU A 11 -27.46 0.35 18.41
C LEU A 11 -26.13 0.42 19.16
N SER A 12 -25.84 -0.65 19.85
CA SER A 12 -24.70 -0.83 20.74
C SER A 12 -23.38 -0.74 19.97
N SER A 13 -22.51 0.17 20.39
CA SER A 13 -21.13 0.38 19.91
C SER A 13 -20.14 -0.73 20.31
N SER A 14 -20.60 -1.89 20.77
CA SER A 14 -19.76 -2.97 21.30
C SER A 14 -19.28 -4.01 20.29
N LEU A 15 -19.61 -3.89 19.00
CA LEU A 15 -19.22 -4.83 17.95
C LEU A 15 -17.84 -4.57 17.30
N LEU A 16 -17.19 -3.43 17.59
CA LEU A 16 -15.94 -3.03 16.93
C LEU A 16 -14.66 -3.53 17.63
N ALA A 17 -14.70 -3.96 18.87
CA ALA A 17 -13.50 -4.34 19.62
C ALA A 17 -12.98 -5.78 19.31
N GLY A 18 -13.82 -6.67 18.79
CA GLY A 18 -13.43 -8.07 18.48
C GLY A 18 -13.03 -8.33 17.03
N ALA A 19 -13.36 -7.44 16.10
CA ALA A 19 -13.16 -7.62 14.64
C ALA A 19 -11.76 -7.22 14.14
N ALA A 20 -10.96 -6.53 14.94
CA ALA A 20 -9.68 -5.94 14.53
C ALA A 20 -8.56 -6.95 14.24
N SER A 21 -8.75 -8.26 14.48
CA SER A 21 -7.72 -9.28 14.29
C SER A 21 -7.95 -10.20 13.08
N GLN A 22 -9.11 -10.14 12.43
CA GLN A 22 -9.48 -11.01 11.32
C GLN A 22 -9.55 -10.26 9.99
N TRP A 23 -9.37 -10.98 8.87
CA TRP A 23 -9.58 -10.45 7.54
C TRP A 23 -11.08 -10.24 7.27
N GLN A 24 -11.44 -9.03 6.86
CA GLN A 24 -12.76 -8.69 6.34
C GLN A 24 -12.73 -8.77 4.82
N SER A 25 -13.56 -9.61 4.23
CA SER A 25 -13.68 -9.67 2.77
C SER A 25 -14.38 -8.42 2.24
N LEU A 26 -13.76 -7.78 1.24
CA LEU A 26 -14.31 -6.62 0.54
C LEU A 26 -14.95 -7.03 -0.79
N ALA A 27 -14.29 -7.95 -1.50
CA ALA A 27 -14.71 -8.54 -2.76
C ALA A 27 -13.94 -9.85 -2.99
N PRO A 28 -14.29 -10.69 -3.97
CA PRO A 28 -13.50 -11.87 -4.31
C PRO A 28 -12.03 -11.52 -4.52
N GLY A 29 -11.14 -12.10 -3.68
CA GLY A 29 -9.71 -11.86 -3.71
C GLY A 29 -9.25 -10.48 -3.24
N ALA A 30 -10.10 -9.73 -2.54
CA ALA A 30 -9.75 -8.47 -1.88
C ALA A 30 -10.25 -8.48 -0.43
N ASP A 31 -9.33 -8.32 0.52
CA ASP A 31 -9.64 -8.35 1.95
C ASP A 31 -8.93 -7.20 2.68
N LEU A 32 -9.57 -6.70 3.74
CA LEU A 32 -9.08 -5.65 4.64
C LEU A 32 -8.74 -6.26 5.99
N ARG A 33 -7.66 -5.81 6.60
CA ARG A 33 -7.34 -6.08 8.01
C ARG A 33 -6.80 -4.83 8.69
N ILE A 34 -7.30 -4.56 9.89
CA ILE A 34 -6.80 -3.50 10.75
C ILE A 34 -6.04 -4.15 11.91
N ILE A 35 -4.76 -3.82 12.05
CA ILE A 35 -3.88 -4.31 13.11
C ILE A 35 -3.80 -3.23 14.19
N ALA A 36 -4.26 -3.53 15.39
CA ALA A 36 -4.13 -2.63 16.53
C ALA A 36 -2.66 -2.56 16.97
N VAL A 37 -2.17 -1.35 17.18
CA VAL A 37 -0.82 -1.07 17.65
C VAL A 37 -0.93 -0.54 19.07
N LYS A 38 -0.53 -1.33 20.07
CA LYS A 38 -0.44 -0.85 21.45
C LYS A 38 0.69 0.18 21.53
N SER A 39 0.34 1.44 21.75
CA SER A 39 1.30 2.51 22.01
C SER A 39 1.56 2.59 23.52
N GLN A 40 2.83 2.66 23.93
CA GLN A 40 3.16 3.05 25.30
C GLN A 40 3.04 4.59 25.39
N GLY A 41 1.98 5.08 25.99
CA GLY A 41 1.89 6.47 26.43
C GLY A 41 1.14 7.48 25.54
N ALA A 42 0.45 7.06 24.49
CA ALA A 42 -0.42 7.97 23.74
C ALA A 42 -1.87 7.43 23.70
N ASP A 43 -2.81 8.31 23.99
CA ASP A 43 -4.26 8.05 24.07
C ASP A 43 -4.94 7.76 22.71
N ARG A 44 -4.17 7.44 21.66
CA ARG A 44 -4.72 7.11 20.35
C ARG A 44 -4.40 5.66 20.03
N ASP A 45 -5.45 4.88 19.78
CA ASP A 45 -5.38 3.55 19.20
C ASP A 45 -4.65 3.59 17.86
N ALA A 46 -3.34 3.43 17.89
CA ALA A 46 -2.54 3.34 16.68
C ALA A 46 -2.95 2.09 15.89
N ARG A 47 -3.17 2.24 14.59
CA ARG A 47 -3.65 1.17 13.72
C ARG A 47 -2.81 1.09 12.47
N ILE A 48 -2.50 -0.13 12.03
CA ILE A 48 -1.96 -0.36 10.70
C ILE A 48 -3.08 -0.98 9.86
N THR A 49 -3.37 -0.35 8.73
CA THR A 49 -4.34 -0.84 7.75
C THR A 49 -3.61 -1.66 6.69
N VAL A 50 -4.09 -2.87 6.43
CA VAL A 50 -3.57 -3.74 5.38
C VAL A 50 -4.72 -4.17 4.49
N VAL A 51 -4.60 -3.88 3.19
CA VAL A 51 -5.51 -4.39 2.17
C VAL A 51 -4.73 -5.34 1.29
N ARG A 52 -5.23 -6.57 1.16
CA ARG A 52 -4.58 -7.58 0.33
C ARG A 52 -5.39 -7.90 -0.91
N PHE A 53 -4.69 -8.19 -2.00
CA PHE A 53 -5.28 -8.49 -3.29
C PHE A 53 -4.67 -9.76 -3.88
N ASP A 54 -5.53 -10.65 -4.37
CA ASP A 54 -5.12 -11.81 -5.16
C ASP A 54 -4.74 -11.35 -6.58
N PRO A 55 -3.47 -11.45 -6.99
CA PRO A 55 -3.04 -10.99 -8.31
C PRO A 55 -3.60 -11.84 -9.45
N GLY A 56 -4.25 -12.97 -9.17
CA GLY A 56 -5.05 -13.72 -10.15
C GLY A 56 -6.34 -13.00 -10.56
N LEU A 57 -6.95 -12.26 -9.63
CA LEU A 57 -8.23 -11.55 -9.80
C LEU A 57 -8.07 -10.03 -9.93
N TRP A 58 -6.96 -9.48 -9.44
CA TRP A 58 -6.68 -8.06 -9.38
C TRP A 58 -5.36 -7.73 -10.08
N GLN A 59 -5.35 -6.65 -10.84
CA GLN A 59 -4.18 -6.17 -11.57
C GLN A 59 -3.58 -4.96 -10.86
N LEU A 60 -2.26 -4.98 -10.67
CA LEU A 60 -1.49 -3.82 -10.23
C LEU A 60 -1.11 -2.98 -11.45
N GLU A 61 -1.31 -1.67 -11.38
CA GLU A 61 -1.01 -0.71 -12.44
C GLU A 61 -0.30 0.51 -11.87
N PHE A 62 0.58 1.12 -12.66
CA PHE A 62 1.19 2.40 -12.35
C PHE A 62 0.43 3.54 -13.05
N ALA A 63 0.12 4.61 -12.31
CA ALA A 63 -0.30 5.90 -12.84
C ALA A 63 0.56 7.02 -12.25
N GLY A 64 0.85 8.03 -13.05
CA GLY A 64 1.65 9.16 -12.63
C GLY A 64 1.71 10.25 -13.68
N VAL A 65 2.04 11.48 -13.26
CA VAL A 65 2.08 12.67 -14.11
C VAL A 65 2.95 12.49 -15.35
N SER A 66 4.08 11.78 -15.21
CA SER A 66 4.99 11.48 -16.33
C SER A 66 4.38 10.57 -17.39
N LYS A 67 3.41 9.73 -17.02
CA LYS A 67 2.74 8.77 -17.93
C LYS A 67 1.48 9.35 -18.54
N THR A 68 0.77 10.17 -17.78
CA THR A 68 -0.54 10.72 -18.18
C THR A 68 -0.43 12.08 -18.84
N GLY A 69 0.70 12.78 -18.68
CA GLY A 69 0.89 14.15 -19.18
C GLY A 69 0.17 15.20 -18.33
N ASP A 70 -0.23 14.87 -17.10
CA ASP A 70 -0.87 15.83 -16.19
C ASP A 70 0.12 16.91 -15.75
N ALA A 71 -0.39 18.12 -15.57
CA ALA A 71 0.44 19.26 -15.17
C ALA A 71 0.85 19.20 -13.69
N SER A 72 0.12 18.44 -12.86
CA SER A 72 0.35 18.32 -11.41
C SER A 72 -0.05 16.95 -10.89
N GLY A 73 0.45 16.60 -9.70
CA GLY A 73 0.00 15.43 -8.94
C GLY A 73 -1.47 15.55 -8.53
N GLN A 74 -2.01 14.44 -8.07
CA GLN A 74 -3.37 14.29 -7.57
C GLN A 74 -3.33 13.49 -6.27
N THR A 75 -4.36 13.60 -5.42
CA THR A 75 -4.50 12.73 -4.25
C THR A 75 -4.74 11.27 -4.68
N ALA A 76 -4.48 10.31 -3.80
CA ALA A 76 -4.73 8.89 -4.10
C ALA A 76 -6.22 8.64 -4.49
N ARG A 77 -7.16 9.38 -3.87
CA ARG A 77 -8.59 9.37 -4.24
C ARG A 77 -8.83 9.85 -5.66
N GLU A 78 -8.22 10.97 -6.05
CA GLU A 78 -8.39 11.54 -7.40
C GLU A 78 -7.77 10.63 -8.47
N TRP A 79 -6.58 10.06 -8.20
CA TRP A 79 -5.97 9.03 -9.05
C TRP A 79 -6.91 7.83 -9.24
N CYS A 80 -7.54 7.33 -8.16
CA CYS A 80 -8.52 6.24 -8.24
C CYS A 80 -9.72 6.60 -9.12
N ARG A 81 -10.31 7.78 -8.92
CA ARG A 81 -11.45 8.25 -9.71
C ARG A 81 -11.11 8.36 -11.19
N LYS A 82 -9.98 9.00 -11.51
CA LYS A 82 -9.53 9.23 -12.88
C LYS A 82 -9.24 7.93 -13.62
N HIS A 83 -8.53 7.01 -12.97
CA HIS A 83 -8.10 5.76 -13.60
C HIS A 83 -9.05 4.59 -13.31
N LYS A 84 -10.15 4.80 -12.57
CA LYS A 84 -11.10 3.75 -12.18
C LYS A 84 -10.41 2.60 -11.41
N PHE A 85 -9.45 2.94 -10.55
CA PHE A 85 -8.85 2.00 -9.62
C PHE A 85 -9.80 1.76 -8.43
N ALA A 86 -9.81 0.55 -7.90
CA ALA A 86 -10.50 0.19 -6.67
C ALA A 86 -9.72 0.57 -5.42
N ALA A 87 -8.39 0.67 -5.54
CA ALA A 87 -7.50 1.18 -4.51
C ALA A 87 -6.26 1.81 -5.16
N ALA A 88 -5.65 2.78 -4.47
CA ALA A 88 -4.37 3.35 -4.85
C ALA A 88 -3.52 3.68 -3.62
N ILE A 89 -2.21 3.50 -3.76
CA ILE A 89 -1.18 3.82 -2.78
C ILE A 89 -0.03 4.52 -3.51
N ASN A 90 0.83 5.28 -2.83
CA ASN A 90 2.03 5.86 -3.43
C ASN A 90 2.79 4.81 -4.27
N ALA A 91 3.43 5.20 -5.36
CA ALA A 91 4.29 4.28 -6.11
C ALA A 91 5.72 4.24 -5.55
N GLY A 92 6.12 5.28 -4.84
CA GLY A 92 7.42 5.43 -4.20
C GLY A 92 7.87 6.88 -4.18
N MET A 93 8.99 7.12 -3.48
CA MET A 93 9.59 8.43 -3.33
C MET A 93 9.97 9.02 -4.70
N TYR A 94 9.86 10.33 -4.82
CA TYR A 94 10.12 11.07 -6.05
C TYR A 94 11.14 12.21 -5.84
N ASP A 95 11.73 12.67 -6.91
CA ASP A 95 12.73 13.72 -6.90
C ASP A 95 12.06 15.11 -6.78
N THR A 96 12.85 16.15 -6.61
CA THR A 96 12.41 17.55 -6.44
C THR A 96 11.63 18.11 -7.63
N ASP A 97 11.64 17.41 -8.78
CA ASP A 97 10.81 17.75 -9.94
C ASP A 97 9.34 17.31 -9.81
N TYR A 98 8.97 16.68 -8.69
CA TYR A 98 7.62 16.15 -8.41
C TYR A 98 7.06 15.24 -9.50
N SER A 99 7.92 14.52 -10.21
CA SER A 99 7.54 13.65 -11.33
C SER A 99 8.39 12.39 -11.38
N THR A 100 9.71 12.53 -11.27
CA THR A 100 10.67 11.45 -11.47
C THR A 100 10.82 10.62 -10.20
N HIS A 101 10.61 9.31 -10.32
CA HIS A 101 10.88 8.37 -9.23
C HIS A 101 12.38 8.28 -8.93
N ILE A 102 12.76 8.23 -7.66
CA ILE A 102 14.19 8.26 -7.27
C ILE A 102 14.95 6.97 -7.56
N GLY A 103 14.27 5.83 -7.70
CA GLY A 103 14.80 4.54 -8.14
C GLY A 103 14.40 4.21 -9.58
N TYR A 104 14.55 2.94 -9.97
CA TYR A 104 14.07 2.48 -11.25
C TYR A 104 12.54 2.36 -11.25
N LEU A 105 11.87 2.94 -12.25
CA LEU A 105 10.44 2.77 -12.46
C LEU A 105 10.12 2.66 -13.95
N ARG A 106 9.55 1.52 -14.34
CA ARG A 106 9.01 1.24 -15.65
C ARG A 106 7.62 0.60 -15.53
N SER A 107 6.70 0.98 -16.41
CA SER A 107 5.37 0.37 -16.53
C SER A 107 5.02 0.17 -17.98
N GLY A 108 5.11 -1.08 -18.45
CA GLY A 108 5.01 -1.42 -19.87
C GLY A 108 6.10 -0.71 -20.69
N ASP A 109 5.69 0.09 -21.68
CA ASP A 109 6.62 0.87 -22.52
C ASP A 109 7.01 2.20 -21.89
N HIS A 110 6.31 2.67 -20.84
CA HIS A 110 6.62 3.92 -20.16
C HIS A 110 7.77 3.73 -19.15
N VAL A 111 8.82 4.52 -19.29
CA VAL A 111 9.93 4.61 -18.33
C VAL A 111 9.84 5.96 -17.63
N ASN A 112 9.43 5.96 -16.35
CA ASN A 112 9.46 7.16 -15.54
C ASN A 112 10.90 7.50 -15.10
N SER A 113 11.64 6.47 -14.63
CA SER A 113 13.04 6.59 -14.23
C SER A 113 13.83 5.35 -14.63
N GLY A 114 14.90 5.54 -15.40
CA GLY A 114 15.85 4.48 -15.74
C GLY A 114 16.94 4.26 -14.69
N ARG A 115 16.96 5.05 -13.60
CA ARG A 115 18.01 5.05 -12.57
C ARG A 115 17.86 3.83 -11.67
N VAL A 116 18.87 2.98 -11.65
CA VAL A 116 19.02 1.94 -10.62
C VAL A 116 19.92 2.50 -9.51
N ASN A 117 19.42 2.55 -8.30
CA ASN A 117 20.14 3.05 -7.12
C ASN A 117 20.47 1.94 -6.12
N GLY A 118 20.94 2.29 -4.92
CA GLY A 118 21.29 1.34 -3.85
C GLY A 118 20.11 0.70 -3.10
N TYR A 119 18.87 0.95 -3.50
CA TYR A 119 17.69 0.35 -2.88
C TYR A 119 17.56 -1.12 -3.26
N GLN A 120 17.24 -1.96 -2.28
CA GLN A 120 17.37 -3.40 -2.38
C GLN A 120 16.07 -4.14 -2.72
N SER A 121 14.94 -3.45 -2.88
CA SER A 121 13.66 -4.08 -3.20
C SER A 121 13.13 -3.64 -4.56
N VAL A 122 12.62 -4.59 -5.33
CA VAL A 122 11.97 -4.33 -6.63
C VAL A 122 10.63 -5.05 -6.69
N ALA A 123 9.54 -4.29 -6.76
CA ALA A 123 8.23 -4.80 -7.12
C ALA A 123 8.16 -5.02 -8.63
N ALA A 124 7.84 -6.23 -9.07
CA ALA A 124 7.67 -6.57 -10.47
C ALA A 124 6.28 -7.14 -10.73
N PHE A 125 5.67 -6.71 -11.83
CA PHE A 125 4.32 -7.09 -12.26
C PHE A 125 4.21 -7.01 -13.78
N ASP A 126 3.08 -7.41 -14.35
CA ASP A 126 2.89 -7.57 -15.80
C ASP A 126 3.91 -8.57 -16.39
N PRO A 127 3.78 -9.88 -16.09
CA PRO A 127 4.70 -10.89 -16.57
C PRO A 127 4.72 -10.96 -18.09
N LEU A 128 5.93 -11.05 -18.69
CA LEU A 128 6.16 -11.18 -20.14
C LEU A 128 6.14 -12.62 -20.61
N GLY A 129 6.25 -13.59 -19.69
CA GLY A 129 6.24 -15.02 -19.97
C GLY A 129 4.87 -15.64 -19.74
N GLY A 130 4.68 -16.86 -20.27
CA GLY A 130 3.51 -17.68 -20.00
C GLY A 130 3.49 -18.29 -18.60
N ASP A 131 2.88 -19.47 -18.47
CA ASP A 131 2.74 -20.18 -17.20
C ASP A 131 4.07 -20.36 -16.47
N GLY A 132 4.06 -20.06 -15.18
CA GLY A 132 5.23 -20.21 -14.27
C GLY A 132 5.87 -18.90 -13.79
N VAL A 133 5.55 -17.74 -14.37
CA VAL A 133 5.96 -16.43 -13.84
C VAL A 133 4.85 -15.87 -12.95
N ALA A 134 5.17 -15.57 -11.69
CA ALA A 134 4.19 -15.02 -10.76
C ALA A 134 3.63 -13.68 -11.28
N PRO A 135 2.30 -13.42 -11.18
CA PRO A 135 1.72 -12.16 -11.65
C PRO A 135 2.27 -10.92 -10.93
N PHE A 136 2.76 -11.11 -9.70
CA PHE A 136 3.38 -10.09 -8.85
C PHE A 136 4.49 -10.73 -8.03
N ARG A 137 5.61 -10.02 -7.86
CA ARG A 137 6.72 -10.44 -7.00
C ARG A 137 7.49 -9.27 -6.45
N LEU A 138 7.84 -9.32 -5.16
CA LEU A 138 8.88 -8.48 -4.57
C LEU A 138 10.21 -9.23 -4.59
N PHE A 139 11.19 -8.67 -5.29
CA PHE A 139 12.55 -9.20 -5.38
C PHE A 139 13.50 -8.45 -4.46
N ASP A 140 14.42 -9.18 -3.84
CA ASP A 140 15.58 -8.63 -3.15
C ASP A 140 16.78 -8.69 -4.09
N ILE A 141 17.28 -7.55 -4.59
CA ILE A 141 18.36 -7.50 -5.58
C ILE A 141 19.76 -7.78 -4.99
N ASP A 142 19.86 -7.97 -3.68
CA ASP A 142 21.05 -8.48 -2.99
C ASP A 142 21.06 -10.02 -2.87
N GLU A 143 20.10 -10.71 -3.46
CA GLU A 143 20.09 -12.17 -3.54
C GLU A 143 20.87 -12.67 -4.77
N PRO A 144 21.61 -13.77 -4.64
CA PRO A 144 22.36 -14.35 -5.77
C PRO A 144 21.48 -14.63 -6.98
N GLY A 145 21.89 -14.16 -8.15
CA GLY A 145 21.17 -14.36 -9.40
C GLY A 145 19.99 -13.41 -9.67
N VAL A 146 19.62 -12.57 -8.69
CA VAL A 146 18.59 -11.54 -8.85
C VAL A 146 19.25 -10.23 -9.28
N THR A 147 18.90 -9.76 -10.47
CA THR A 147 19.39 -8.49 -11.03
C THR A 147 18.25 -7.74 -11.70
N MET A 148 18.38 -6.41 -11.84
CA MET A 148 17.43 -5.64 -12.64
C MET A 148 17.26 -6.19 -14.05
N GLN A 149 18.36 -6.71 -14.65
CA GLN A 149 18.31 -7.31 -15.98
C GLN A 149 17.47 -8.60 -15.99
N SER A 150 17.64 -9.48 -14.99
CA SER A 150 16.85 -10.73 -14.90
C SER A 150 15.36 -10.45 -14.64
N ILE A 151 15.04 -9.41 -13.83
CA ILE A 151 13.65 -8.98 -13.57
C ILE A 151 13.03 -8.43 -14.86
N ARG A 152 13.71 -7.54 -15.57
CA ARG A 152 13.22 -6.92 -16.81
C ARG A 152 13.00 -7.90 -17.98
N LYS A 153 13.65 -9.07 -17.95
CA LYS A 153 13.40 -10.16 -18.92
C LYS A 153 12.09 -10.89 -18.64
N GLN A 154 11.60 -10.83 -17.42
CA GLN A 154 10.41 -11.57 -16.97
C GLN A 154 9.17 -10.69 -16.82
N TYR A 155 9.36 -9.38 -16.56
CA TYR A 155 8.28 -8.45 -16.27
C TYR A 155 8.36 -7.18 -17.10
N ALA A 156 7.22 -6.71 -17.60
CA ALA A 156 7.10 -5.44 -18.30
C ALA A 156 7.14 -4.24 -17.37
N SER A 157 6.73 -4.43 -16.10
CA SER A 157 6.64 -3.39 -15.11
C SER A 157 7.48 -3.71 -13.89
N ALA A 158 8.23 -2.71 -13.39
CA ALA A 158 9.05 -2.85 -12.20
C ALA A 158 9.26 -1.51 -11.50
N VAL A 159 9.22 -1.52 -10.16
CA VAL A 159 9.42 -0.34 -9.30
C VAL A 159 10.42 -0.67 -8.20
N GLN A 160 11.57 0.00 -8.21
CA GLN A 160 12.62 -0.15 -7.22
C GLN A 160 12.41 0.83 -6.06
N ASN A 161 12.34 0.32 -4.85
CA ASN A 161 12.17 1.11 -3.64
C ASN A 161 13.05 0.61 -2.49
N LEU A 162 13.10 1.39 -1.42
CA LEU A 162 13.80 1.04 -0.19
C LEU A 162 13.13 -0.19 0.45
N ARG A 163 13.93 -1.21 0.76
CA ARG A 163 13.42 -2.44 1.38
C ARG A 163 13.04 -2.22 2.83
N LEU A 164 11.83 -2.64 3.20
CA LEU A 164 11.38 -2.75 4.59
C LEU A 164 11.66 -4.16 5.14
N VAL A 165 11.08 -5.17 4.54
CA VAL A 165 11.21 -6.57 4.95
C VAL A 165 11.88 -7.36 3.85
N LYS A 166 13.00 -8.03 4.20
CA LYS A 166 13.69 -8.96 3.30
C LYS A 166 13.00 -10.31 3.31
N ARG A 167 12.88 -10.94 2.15
CA ARG A 167 12.40 -12.33 2.02
C ARG A 167 13.34 -13.31 2.75
N PRO A 168 12.82 -14.30 3.45
CA PRO A 168 11.40 -14.69 3.65
C PRO A 168 10.81 -14.15 4.97
N GLY A 169 10.65 -12.85 5.12
CA GLY A 169 10.08 -12.23 6.33
C GLY A 169 11.13 -11.83 7.37
N VAL A 170 12.27 -11.31 6.92
CA VAL A 170 13.38 -10.90 7.79
C VAL A 170 13.44 -9.38 7.93
N ASN A 171 13.34 -8.89 9.17
CA ASN A 171 13.57 -7.49 9.48
C ASN A 171 15.08 -7.21 9.59
N LYS A 172 15.65 -6.47 8.63
CA LYS A 172 17.07 -6.08 8.60
C LYS A 172 17.34 -4.69 9.17
N TRP A 173 16.31 -3.97 9.62
CA TRP A 173 16.45 -2.62 10.15
C TRP A 173 16.98 -2.61 11.57
N TYR A 174 17.94 -1.73 11.83
CA TYR A 174 18.43 -1.44 13.17
C TYR A 174 17.48 -0.49 13.92
N PRO A 175 17.55 -0.42 15.27
CA PRO A 175 16.83 0.60 16.02
C PRO A 175 17.19 2.00 15.51
N GLN A 176 16.18 2.86 15.39
CA GLN A 176 16.32 4.25 14.94
C GLN A 176 15.26 5.11 15.62
N ASP A 177 15.59 6.38 15.85
CA ASP A 177 14.71 7.32 16.53
C ASP A 177 13.69 7.96 15.56
N LYS A 178 14.03 8.04 14.28
CA LYS A 178 13.13 8.59 13.25
C LYS A 178 11.87 7.74 13.11
N LYS A 179 10.72 8.41 13.18
CA LYS A 179 9.38 7.82 13.08
C LYS A 179 8.52 8.69 12.18
N TRP A 180 7.68 8.07 11.36
CA TRP A 180 6.75 8.76 10.46
C TRP A 180 5.56 7.87 10.13
N SER A 181 4.51 8.46 9.53
CA SER A 181 3.44 7.71 8.86
C SER A 181 4.03 6.97 7.67
N GLU A 182 3.54 5.78 7.37
CA GLU A 182 4.15 4.91 6.35
C GLU A 182 3.12 4.39 5.37
N ALA A 183 3.41 4.52 4.06
CA ALA A 183 2.80 3.79 2.97
C ALA A 183 3.79 2.75 2.45
N ALA A 184 3.39 1.48 2.40
CA ALA A 184 4.26 0.39 1.98
C ALA A 184 3.55 -0.63 1.09
N LEU A 185 4.33 -1.29 0.22
CA LEU A 185 3.90 -2.41 -0.61
C LEU A 185 4.49 -3.70 -0.06
N GLY A 186 3.66 -4.71 0.14
CA GLY A 186 4.08 -6.02 0.63
C GLY A 186 3.68 -7.17 -0.28
N GLU A 187 4.30 -8.32 -0.05
CA GLU A 187 3.92 -9.61 -0.60
C GLU A 187 3.76 -10.60 0.55
N ASP A 188 2.68 -11.38 0.53
CA ASP A 188 2.49 -12.45 1.51
C ASP A 188 2.98 -13.81 0.99
N ASN A 189 2.93 -14.82 1.85
CA ASN A 189 3.38 -16.18 1.56
C ASN A 189 2.55 -16.91 0.47
N ALA A 190 1.40 -16.37 0.10
CA ALA A 190 0.58 -16.84 -1.02
C ALA A 190 0.81 -16.03 -2.31
N GLY A 191 1.76 -15.08 -2.32
CA GLY A 191 2.05 -14.22 -3.47
C GLY A 191 1.03 -13.10 -3.68
N ARG A 192 0.21 -12.78 -2.66
CA ARG A 192 -0.78 -11.70 -2.74
C ARG A 192 -0.13 -10.34 -2.52
N ILE A 193 -0.67 -9.33 -3.18
CA ILE A 193 -0.26 -7.93 -3.06
C ILE A 193 -0.83 -7.37 -1.75
N LEU A 194 -0.01 -6.70 -0.95
CA LEU A 194 -0.44 -6.02 0.27
C LEU A 194 -0.20 -4.52 0.13
N PHE A 195 -1.27 -3.71 0.19
CA PHE A 195 -1.19 -2.29 0.44
C PHE A 195 -1.24 -2.05 1.95
N ILE A 196 -0.20 -1.44 2.48
CA ILE A 196 0.02 -1.28 3.93
C ILE A 196 0.09 0.21 4.23
N PHE A 197 -0.68 0.66 5.22
CA PHE A 197 -0.65 2.05 5.67
C PHE A 197 -0.64 2.15 7.19
N SER A 198 0.31 2.91 7.73
CA SER A 198 0.39 3.27 9.14
C SER A 198 0.28 4.78 9.30
N PRO A 199 -0.83 5.31 9.82
CA PRO A 199 -0.96 6.75 10.12
C PRO A 199 -0.13 7.17 11.34
N SER A 200 0.17 6.21 12.23
CA SER A 200 0.94 6.49 13.43
C SER A 200 2.42 6.47 13.14
N PRO A 201 3.18 7.43 13.70
CA PRO A 201 4.62 7.48 13.51
C PRO A 201 5.29 6.27 14.15
N LEU A 202 5.82 5.40 13.31
CA LEU A 202 6.62 4.24 13.68
C LEU A 202 7.98 4.33 13.01
N SER A 203 9.02 3.83 13.66
CA SER A 203 10.26 3.56 12.95
C SER A 203 10.08 2.37 12.01
N MET A 204 10.85 2.29 10.92
CA MET A 204 10.78 1.16 9.99
C MET A 204 10.98 -0.19 10.69
N ARG A 205 11.86 -0.23 11.70
CA ARG A 205 12.05 -1.43 12.51
C ARG A 205 10.80 -1.82 13.30
N GLU A 206 10.17 -0.85 13.97
CA GLU A 206 8.95 -1.10 14.77
C GLU A 206 7.79 -1.53 13.87
N LEU A 207 7.58 -0.85 12.73
CA LEU A 207 6.56 -1.22 11.76
C LEU A 207 6.75 -2.67 11.27
N ASN A 208 7.97 -3.01 10.84
CA ASN A 208 8.29 -4.36 10.37
C ASN A 208 8.05 -5.43 11.44
N GLN A 209 8.46 -5.18 12.69
CA GLN A 209 8.21 -6.10 13.81
C GLN A 209 6.71 -6.36 14.01
N ARG A 210 5.89 -5.31 13.97
CA ARG A 210 4.43 -5.42 14.12
C ARG A 210 3.78 -6.17 12.97
N LEU A 211 4.17 -5.85 11.74
CA LEU A 211 3.66 -6.54 10.55
C LEU A 211 4.01 -8.02 10.56
N LEU A 212 5.24 -8.38 10.87
CA LEU A 212 5.69 -9.78 10.96
C LEU A 212 4.99 -10.55 12.09
N ALA A 213 4.77 -9.90 13.24
CA ALA A 213 4.08 -10.51 14.37
C ALA A 213 2.55 -10.60 14.19
N SER A 214 1.97 -9.89 13.23
CA SER A 214 0.51 -9.80 13.06
C SER A 214 -0.15 -11.04 12.44
N GLY A 215 0.63 -11.97 11.89
CA GLY A 215 0.10 -13.16 11.22
C GLY A 215 -0.57 -12.90 9.88
N ILE A 216 -0.21 -11.80 9.19
CA ILE A 216 -0.69 -11.52 7.82
C ILE A 216 0.05 -12.33 6.75
N GLY A 217 1.06 -13.10 7.14
CA GLY A 217 1.86 -13.91 6.22
C GLY A 217 2.89 -13.11 5.41
N LEU A 218 3.24 -11.90 5.83
CA LEU A 218 4.19 -11.03 5.15
C LEU A 218 5.54 -11.72 4.95
N VAL A 219 6.02 -11.78 3.70
CA VAL A 219 7.33 -12.36 3.35
C VAL A 219 8.31 -11.33 2.78
N ALA A 220 7.81 -10.24 2.18
CA ALA A 220 8.64 -9.15 1.67
C ALA A 220 7.85 -7.84 1.73
N ALA A 221 8.53 -6.71 1.92
CA ALA A 221 7.92 -5.38 1.83
C ALA A 221 8.94 -4.33 1.42
N GLN A 222 8.45 -3.29 0.73
CA GLN A 222 9.19 -2.09 0.39
C GLN A 222 8.45 -0.84 0.86
N HIS A 223 9.22 0.16 1.28
CA HIS A 223 8.77 1.51 1.55
C HIS A 223 8.31 2.17 0.25
N LEU A 224 7.23 2.90 0.30
CA LEU A 224 6.77 3.70 -0.84
C LEU A 224 6.92 5.19 -0.53
N GLU A 225 6.30 5.64 0.55
CA GLU A 225 6.37 7.04 0.98
C GLU A 225 6.13 7.15 2.48
N GLY A 226 6.62 8.22 3.09
CA GLY A 226 6.48 8.51 4.51
C GLY A 226 5.96 9.92 4.78
N GLY A 227 5.62 10.18 6.05
CA GLY A 227 5.17 11.51 6.48
C GLY A 227 3.84 11.93 5.88
N SER A 228 3.66 13.24 5.66
CA SER A 228 2.43 13.84 5.15
C SER A 228 2.07 13.42 3.71
N GLU A 229 3.04 12.93 2.95
CA GLU A 229 2.85 12.52 1.55
C GLU A 229 2.37 11.08 1.42
N ALA A 230 2.48 10.27 2.49
CA ALA A 230 2.00 8.89 2.50
C ALA A 230 0.47 8.84 2.35
N GLN A 231 -0.04 8.09 1.37
CA GLN A 231 -1.47 7.99 1.10
C GLN A 231 -1.89 6.56 0.74
N LEU A 232 -3.09 6.19 1.18
CA LEU A 232 -3.83 5.01 0.73
C LEU A 232 -5.29 5.37 0.56
N TYR A 233 -5.84 5.11 -0.61
CA TYR A 233 -7.28 5.17 -0.86
C TYR A 233 -7.81 3.82 -1.29
N VAL A 234 -8.99 3.44 -0.80
CA VAL A 234 -9.69 2.19 -1.13
C VAL A 234 -11.17 2.49 -1.31
N HIS A 235 -11.76 2.01 -2.39
CA HIS A 235 -13.21 2.03 -2.60
C HIS A 235 -13.64 0.72 -3.25
N ILE A 236 -14.09 -0.22 -2.43
CA ILE A 236 -14.50 -1.57 -2.85
C ILE A 236 -15.82 -1.94 -2.15
N GLY A 237 -16.87 -2.16 -2.93
CA GLY A 237 -18.21 -2.40 -2.40
C GLY A 237 -18.68 -1.19 -1.60
N ASP A 238 -19.13 -1.43 -0.37
CA ASP A 238 -19.61 -0.39 0.56
C ASP A 238 -18.49 0.20 1.44
N VAL A 239 -17.24 -0.23 1.23
CA VAL A 239 -16.09 0.24 2.02
C VAL A 239 -15.34 1.32 1.25
N GLU A 240 -15.30 2.52 1.83
CA GLU A 240 -14.47 3.63 1.38
C GLU A 240 -13.52 4.05 2.50
N LEU A 241 -12.21 4.06 2.21
CA LEU A 241 -11.15 4.49 3.12
C LEU A 241 -10.29 5.52 2.41
N GLU A 242 -10.05 6.66 3.07
CA GLU A 242 -9.06 7.64 2.67
C GLU A 242 -8.11 7.86 3.84
N LEU A 243 -6.89 7.40 3.67
CA LEU A 243 -5.85 7.44 4.69
C LEU A 243 -4.67 8.23 4.15
N PHE A 244 -4.20 9.18 4.95
CA PHE A 244 -3.01 9.98 4.63
C PHE A 244 -2.20 10.24 5.90
N GLY A 245 -0.92 10.46 5.72
CA GLY A 245 -0.01 10.77 6.79
C GLY A 245 -0.17 12.21 7.24
N SER A 246 0.01 12.46 8.53
CA SER A 246 -0.11 13.79 9.13
C SER A 246 1.18 14.25 9.81
N HIS A 247 2.25 13.43 9.77
CA HIS A 247 3.44 13.71 10.56
C HIS A 247 4.72 13.45 9.78
N ASP A 248 5.54 14.49 9.68
CA ASP A 248 6.97 14.36 9.49
C ASP A 248 7.64 14.54 10.85
N ALA A 249 8.16 13.46 11.44
CA ALA A 249 8.82 13.49 12.76
C ALA A 249 10.10 14.34 12.78
N CYS A 250 10.47 14.94 11.66
CA CYS A 250 11.62 15.85 11.55
C CYS A 250 11.27 17.30 11.84
N VAL A 251 10.00 17.65 12.01
CA VAL A 251 9.55 19.01 12.31
C VAL A 251 8.83 19.00 13.64
N GLU A 252 9.41 19.63 14.67
CA GLU A 252 8.71 19.98 15.89
C GLU A 252 7.64 21.03 15.55
N GLY A 253 6.42 20.60 15.35
CA GLY A 253 5.27 21.43 15.06
C GLY A 253 4.04 20.56 14.87
N GLU A 254 2.87 21.08 15.26
CA GLU A 254 1.60 20.44 15.00
C GLU A 254 1.34 20.48 13.48
N ASP A 255 1.70 19.41 12.76
CA ASP A 255 1.17 19.22 11.39
C ASP A 255 -0.31 18.85 11.50
N THR A 256 -1.14 19.85 11.33
CA THR A 256 -2.60 19.75 11.31
C THR A 256 -3.12 19.66 9.89
N SER A 257 -2.36 19.07 8.94
CA SER A 257 -2.90 18.90 7.59
C SER A 257 -4.18 18.08 7.64
N VAL A 258 -5.27 18.77 7.32
CA VAL A 258 -6.64 18.24 7.34
C VAL A 258 -6.95 17.54 6.01
N GLU A 259 -6.11 17.73 5.00
CA GLU A 259 -6.31 17.26 3.63
C GLU A 259 -5.04 16.60 3.06
N PRO A 260 -5.20 15.55 2.24
CA PRO A 260 -4.06 14.87 1.61
C PRO A 260 -3.39 15.77 0.56
N TYR A 261 -2.06 15.74 0.49
CA TYR A 261 -1.30 16.44 -0.54
C TYR A 261 -1.44 15.78 -1.92
N PRO A 262 -1.39 16.55 -3.03
CA PRO A 262 -1.24 15.98 -4.36
C PRO A 262 0.09 15.22 -4.48
N ILE A 263 0.04 13.95 -4.87
CA ILE A 263 1.21 13.09 -5.11
C ILE A 263 1.39 12.82 -6.60
N PRO A 264 2.63 12.75 -7.13
CA PRO A 264 2.87 12.67 -8.56
C PRO A 264 2.60 11.29 -9.16
N ASN A 265 2.54 10.24 -8.33
CA ASN A 265 2.43 8.88 -8.81
C ASN A 265 1.80 7.95 -7.79
N VAL A 266 1.12 6.90 -8.30
CA VAL A 266 0.52 5.84 -7.49
C VAL A 266 0.68 4.47 -8.14
N LEU A 267 0.64 3.45 -7.32
CA LEU A 267 0.28 2.07 -7.71
C LEU A 267 -1.22 1.90 -7.45
N GLY A 268 -1.98 1.60 -8.49
CA GLY A 268 -3.42 1.37 -8.44
C GLY A 268 -3.77 -0.09 -8.60
N ILE A 269 -4.90 -0.49 -8.04
CA ILE A 269 -5.47 -1.83 -8.20
C ILE A 269 -6.76 -1.76 -8.99
N ARG A 270 -6.88 -2.61 -10.00
CA ARG A 270 -8.08 -2.78 -10.82
C ARG A 270 -8.50 -4.25 -10.83
N GLN A 271 -9.79 -4.51 -10.75
CA GLN A 271 -10.31 -5.86 -10.94
C GLN A 271 -10.12 -6.30 -12.40
N LYS A 272 -9.60 -7.51 -12.62
CA LYS A 272 -9.42 -8.07 -13.95
C LYS A 272 -10.78 -8.34 -14.62
N PRO A 273 -10.90 -8.14 -15.95
CA PRO A 273 -12.12 -8.51 -16.67
C PRO A 273 -12.49 -9.98 -16.44
N GLY A 274 -13.75 -10.26 -16.11
CA GLY A 274 -14.25 -11.63 -15.88
C GLY A 274 -14.00 -12.20 -14.49
N ALA A 275 -13.24 -11.52 -13.63
CA ALA A 275 -12.97 -11.97 -12.25
C ALA A 275 -14.18 -11.79 -11.30
N GLY A 276 -15.19 -11.01 -11.69
CA GLY A 276 -16.49 -10.90 -11.00
C GLY A 276 -17.35 -12.09 -11.38
N GLY A 277 -17.30 -13.17 -10.57
CA GLY A 277 -18.12 -14.36 -10.78
C GLY A 277 -19.60 -14.00 -10.97
N LYS A 278 -20.27 -14.72 -11.88
CA LYS A 278 -21.72 -14.70 -12.05
C LYS A 278 -22.37 -14.76 -10.66
N ARG A 279 -23.01 -13.68 -10.22
CA ARG A 279 -24.00 -13.78 -9.15
C ARG A 279 -24.99 -14.82 -9.62
N GLY A 280 -25.01 -15.99 -8.97
CA GLY A 280 -26.01 -17.01 -9.23
C GLY A 280 -27.40 -16.36 -9.15
N ARG A 281 -28.16 -16.59 -10.18
CA ARG A 281 -29.61 -16.31 -10.20
C ARG A 281 -30.30 -17.25 -9.25
#